data_c93ab15985967e1ca075644cae93169e
#
_entry.id   c93ab15985967e1ca075644cae93169e
#
_cell.length_a   1.000
_cell.length_b   1.000
_cell.length_c   1.000
_cell.angle_alpha   90.00
_cell.angle_beta   90.00
_cell.angle_gamma   90.00
#
_symmetry.space_group_name_H-M   'P 1'
#
loop_
_entity.id
_entity.type
_entity.pdbx_description
1 polymer ?
#
loop_
_entity_poly.entity_id
_entity_poly.type
_entity_poly.pdbx_seq_one_letter_code
_entity_poly.pdbx_strand_id
1 'polypeptide(L)'
;MRAVCLQHVAFEGPGVFARFLEQRDYRLERYLVPESGLPDDAGDFLLVMGGPMSVNDPDAWIRAELAFIKKAVESGIPYVGICLGSQLLAKALGGKVRPGPKLELGITPVVPTVEGRQDQVFKTVPEPWAVFEWHGEVFDLPPGAVPLAANDVCIQAFRYGPKAYGLLFHPEMEQAGIEVLCRECPGDVARAKTNEAALIAQALPHLPRLHLLTEHLINSLAS
;
A
#
# COMPACT_ATOMS: atom_id res chain seq x y z
N MET A 1 -4.72 -19.68 -9.80
CA MET A 1 -4.10 -19.24 -8.53
C MET A 1 -5.11 -18.37 -7.76
N ARG A 2 -4.94 -18.22 -6.43
CA ARG A 2 -5.84 -17.46 -5.58
C ARG A 2 -5.10 -16.28 -4.94
N ALA A 3 -5.60 -15.06 -5.17
CA ALA A 3 -5.13 -13.87 -4.48
C ALA A 3 -6.14 -13.47 -3.40
N VAL A 4 -5.66 -13.26 -2.20
CA VAL A 4 -6.44 -12.76 -1.07
C VAL A 4 -6.21 -11.25 -0.95
N CYS A 5 -7.29 -10.47 -0.93
CA CYS A 5 -7.27 -9.03 -0.70
C CYS A 5 -7.93 -8.72 0.64
N LEU A 6 -7.16 -8.22 1.60
CA LEU A 6 -7.68 -7.71 2.86
C LEU A 6 -8.00 -6.23 2.72
N GLN A 7 -9.24 -5.86 3.00
CA GLN A 7 -9.74 -4.48 2.99
C GLN A 7 -10.18 -4.10 4.41
N HIS A 8 -10.08 -2.83 4.75
CA HIS A 8 -10.45 -2.33 6.08
C HIS A 8 -11.70 -1.45 6.03
N VAL A 9 -11.99 -0.89 4.85
CA VAL A 9 -13.22 -0.16 4.52
C VAL A 9 -13.65 -0.53 3.10
N ALA A 10 -14.94 -0.46 2.83
CA ALA A 10 -15.50 -0.87 1.53
C ALA A 10 -15.01 0.00 0.37
N PHE A 11 -14.68 1.26 0.64
CA PHE A 11 -14.31 2.25 -0.36
C PHE A 11 -12.81 2.26 -0.72
N GLU A 12 -11.93 1.60 0.04
CA GLU A 12 -10.51 1.42 -0.32
C GLU A 12 -10.28 0.00 -0.85
N GLY A 13 -10.66 -0.20 -2.10
CA GLY A 13 -10.52 -1.48 -2.80
C GLY A 13 -9.16 -1.64 -3.50
N PRO A 14 -8.93 -2.78 -4.17
CA PRO A 14 -7.66 -3.13 -4.80
C PRO A 14 -7.28 -2.28 -6.01
N GLY A 15 -8.16 -1.37 -6.49
CA GLY A 15 -7.87 -0.55 -7.66
C GLY A 15 -7.35 -1.36 -8.85
N VAL A 16 -6.31 -0.86 -9.50
CA VAL A 16 -5.73 -1.53 -10.69
C VAL A 16 -5.05 -2.87 -10.36
N PHE A 17 -4.76 -3.20 -9.09
CA PHE A 17 -4.26 -4.53 -8.72
C PHE A 17 -5.22 -5.64 -9.14
N ALA A 18 -6.55 -5.42 -9.04
CA ALA A 18 -7.53 -6.41 -9.44
C ALA A 18 -7.33 -6.84 -10.90
N ARG A 19 -7.24 -5.86 -11.80
CA ARG A 19 -7.04 -6.08 -13.24
C ARG A 19 -5.74 -6.83 -13.54
N PHE A 20 -4.63 -6.42 -12.91
CA PHE A 20 -3.32 -7.05 -13.16
C PHE A 20 -3.22 -8.46 -12.59
N LEU A 21 -3.87 -8.74 -11.46
CA LEU A 21 -3.97 -10.09 -10.90
C LEU A 21 -4.81 -11.00 -11.81
N GLU A 22 -5.95 -10.52 -12.32
CA GLU A 22 -6.78 -11.28 -13.28
C GLU A 22 -6.01 -11.61 -14.57
N GLN A 23 -5.21 -10.68 -15.09
CA GLN A 23 -4.36 -10.91 -16.26
C GLN A 23 -3.29 -11.98 -16.04
N ARG A 24 -3.02 -12.36 -14.78
CA ARG A 24 -2.11 -13.43 -14.35
C ARG A 24 -2.83 -14.68 -13.84
N ASP A 25 -4.11 -14.84 -14.20
CA ASP A 25 -4.95 -15.99 -13.85
C ASP A 25 -5.14 -16.16 -12.33
N TYR A 26 -5.08 -15.06 -11.57
CA TYR A 26 -5.48 -15.05 -10.18
C TYR A 26 -6.97 -14.79 -10.04
N ARG A 27 -7.65 -15.63 -9.24
CA ARG A 27 -8.97 -15.33 -8.71
C ARG A 27 -8.81 -14.48 -7.47
N LEU A 28 -9.28 -13.23 -7.49
CA LEU A 28 -9.22 -12.29 -6.39
C LEU A 28 -10.39 -12.51 -5.43
N GLU A 29 -10.09 -12.84 -4.17
CA GLU A 29 -11.05 -12.94 -3.08
C GLU A 29 -10.85 -11.78 -2.12
N ARG A 30 -11.94 -11.03 -1.84
CA ARG A 30 -11.91 -9.83 -0.99
C ARG A 30 -12.51 -10.13 0.37
N TYR A 31 -11.86 -9.68 1.42
CA TYR A 31 -12.30 -9.80 2.81
C TYR A 31 -12.31 -8.42 3.45
N LEU A 32 -13.49 -7.94 3.86
CA LEU A 32 -13.63 -6.73 4.65
C LEU A 32 -13.40 -7.11 6.12
N VAL A 33 -12.12 -7.06 6.54
CA VAL A 33 -11.65 -7.67 7.80
C VAL A 33 -12.42 -7.23 9.05
N PRO A 34 -12.77 -5.94 9.23
CA PRO A 34 -13.56 -5.52 10.41
C PRO A 34 -14.93 -6.14 10.48
N GLU A 35 -15.52 -6.58 9.35
CA GLU A 35 -16.87 -7.11 9.26
C GLU A 35 -16.88 -8.64 9.13
N SER A 36 -16.07 -9.19 8.23
CA SER A 36 -16.09 -10.61 7.86
C SER A 36 -14.98 -11.42 8.53
N GLY A 37 -14.04 -10.77 9.21
CA GLY A 37 -12.84 -11.43 9.74
C GLY A 37 -11.83 -11.80 8.66
N LEU A 38 -10.79 -12.52 9.08
CA LEU A 38 -9.71 -12.99 8.20
C LEU A 38 -10.10 -14.31 7.52
N PRO A 39 -9.57 -14.59 6.31
CA PRO A 39 -9.68 -15.89 5.68
C PRO A 39 -8.88 -16.97 6.43
N ASP A 40 -9.13 -18.23 6.11
CA ASP A 40 -8.42 -19.37 6.70
C ASP A 40 -6.93 -19.41 6.33
N ASP A 41 -6.58 -18.93 5.15
CA ASP A 41 -5.20 -18.84 4.65
C ASP A 41 -5.01 -17.64 3.69
N ALA A 42 -3.74 -17.28 3.42
CA ALA A 42 -3.36 -16.11 2.63
C ALA A 42 -3.37 -16.32 1.10
N GLY A 43 -3.80 -17.47 0.61
CA GLY A 43 -3.75 -17.80 -0.80
C GLY A 43 -2.34 -17.92 -1.37
N ASP A 44 -2.23 -17.76 -2.69
CA ASP A 44 -0.96 -17.75 -3.42
C ASP A 44 -0.36 -16.32 -3.52
N PHE A 45 -1.14 -15.30 -3.17
CA PHE A 45 -0.77 -13.87 -3.15
C PHE A 45 -1.62 -13.13 -2.12
N LEU A 46 -0.99 -12.32 -1.26
CA LEU A 46 -1.66 -11.51 -0.25
C LEU A 46 -1.51 -10.01 -0.55
N LEU A 47 -2.63 -9.36 -0.86
CA LEU A 47 -2.75 -7.91 -1.02
C LEU A 47 -3.47 -7.33 0.20
N VAL A 48 -2.87 -6.34 0.85
CA VAL A 48 -3.45 -5.67 2.03
C VAL A 48 -3.59 -4.19 1.75
N MET A 49 -4.82 -3.71 1.78
CA MET A 49 -5.18 -2.36 1.35
C MET A 49 -5.02 -1.32 2.45
N GLY A 50 -5.29 -0.07 2.09
CA GLY A 50 -5.36 1.07 2.98
C GLY A 50 -6.57 1.04 3.94
N GLY A 51 -6.67 2.09 4.73
CA GLY A 51 -7.77 2.32 5.65
C GLY A 51 -7.52 3.51 6.58
N PRO A 52 -8.58 4.15 7.10
CA PRO A 52 -8.47 5.32 7.97
C PRO A 52 -8.06 4.99 9.42
N MET A 53 -7.93 3.71 9.77
CA MET A 53 -7.58 3.24 11.10
C MET A 53 -6.09 3.37 11.36
N SER A 54 -5.70 3.43 12.63
CA SER A 54 -4.31 3.24 13.05
C SER A 54 -4.04 1.77 13.35
N VAL A 55 -2.87 1.28 12.96
CA VAL A 55 -2.40 -0.05 13.41
C VAL A 55 -2.21 -0.12 14.93
N ASN A 56 -2.29 1.03 15.63
CA ASN A 56 -2.17 1.14 17.08
C ASN A 56 -3.53 1.14 17.78
N ASP A 57 -4.64 1.11 17.04
CA ASP A 57 -5.97 1.03 17.61
C ASP A 57 -6.16 -0.29 18.39
N PRO A 58 -7.00 -0.30 19.42
CA PRO A 58 -7.11 -1.44 20.33
C PRO A 58 -7.92 -2.61 19.76
N ASP A 59 -8.37 -2.54 18.53
CA ASP A 59 -9.26 -3.50 17.91
C ASP A 59 -8.65 -4.91 17.82
N ALA A 60 -9.48 -5.91 18.13
CA ALA A 60 -9.03 -7.29 18.15
C ALA A 60 -8.63 -7.81 16.76
N TRP A 61 -9.32 -7.35 15.71
CA TRP A 61 -9.02 -7.75 14.33
C TRP A 61 -7.63 -7.28 13.89
N ILE A 62 -7.16 -6.10 14.32
CA ILE A 62 -5.80 -5.60 13.99
C ILE A 62 -4.75 -6.57 14.53
N ARG A 63 -4.90 -7.02 15.79
CA ARG A 63 -3.94 -7.98 16.38
C ARG A 63 -3.94 -9.32 15.65
N ALA A 64 -5.12 -9.79 15.26
CA ALA A 64 -5.26 -11.02 14.49
C ALA A 64 -4.61 -10.89 13.11
N GLU A 65 -4.82 -9.76 12.43
CA GLU A 65 -4.26 -9.48 11.12
C GLU A 65 -2.73 -9.33 11.14
N LEU A 66 -2.16 -8.68 12.16
CA LEU A 66 -0.70 -8.64 12.35
C LEU A 66 -0.08 -10.03 12.44
N ALA A 67 -0.72 -10.96 13.19
CA ALA A 67 -0.26 -12.34 13.29
C ALA A 67 -0.43 -13.09 11.96
N PHE A 68 -1.52 -12.87 11.25
CA PHE A 68 -1.81 -13.45 9.95
C PHE A 68 -0.78 -13.01 8.89
N ILE A 69 -0.53 -11.71 8.79
CA ILE A 69 0.46 -11.13 7.87
C ILE A 69 1.85 -11.69 8.17
N LYS A 70 2.27 -11.70 9.44
CA LYS A 70 3.57 -12.24 9.84
C LYS A 70 3.73 -13.68 9.38
N LYS A 71 2.75 -14.54 9.66
CA LYS A 71 2.75 -15.95 9.25
C LYS A 71 2.83 -16.10 7.72
N ALA A 72 2.05 -15.33 6.97
CA ALA A 72 2.05 -15.37 5.50
C ALA A 72 3.42 -15.02 4.93
N VAL A 73 4.01 -13.91 5.39
CA VAL A 73 5.32 -13.44 4.92
C VAL A 73 6.46 -14.40 5.31
N GLU A 74 6.46 -14.92 6.54
CA GLU A 74 7.44 -15.93 6.99
C GLU A 74 7.31 -17.25 6.22
N SER A 75 6.11 -17.56 5.70
CA SER A 75 5.88 -18.72 4.82
C SER A 75 6.25 -18.47 3.36
N GLY A 76 6.75 -17.27 3.02
CA GLY A 76 7.19 -16.92 1.66
C GLY A 76 6.05 -16.59 0.68
N ILE A 77 4.83 -16.36 1.18
CA ILE A 77 3.72 -15.88 0.36
C ILE A 77 4.04 -14.46 -0.16
N PRO A 78 3.93 -14.22 -1.47
CA PRO A 78 4.01 -12.87 -2.02
C PRO A 78 3.04 -11.91 -1.32
N TYR A 79 3.57 -10.76 -0.88
CA TYR A 79 2.83 -9.77 -0.13
C TYR A 79 3.00 -8.38 -0.72
N VAL A 80 1.90 -7.66 -0.88
CA VAL A 80 1.93 -6.21 -1.15
C VAL A 80 0.97 -5.52 -0.17
N GLY A 81 1.52 -4.58 0.60
CA GLY A 81 0.74 -3.75 1.53
C GLY A 81 0.74 -2.29 1.09
N ILE A 82 -0.44 -1.69 1.02
CA ILE A 82 -0.67 -0.30 0.60
C ILE A 82 -1.10 0.53 1.80
N CYS A 83 -0.49 1.68 2.02
CA CYS A 83 -0.80 2.63 3.11
C CYS A 83 -0.90 1.92 4.46
N LEU A 84 -2.09 1.74 5.04
CA LEU A 84 -2.30 0.94 6.26
C LEU A 84 -1.70 -0.48 6.13
N GLY A 85 -1.83 -1.14 4.98
CA GLY A 85 -1.24 -2.45 4.73
C GLY A 85 0.29 -2.45 4.84
N SER A 86 0.97 -1.38 4.42
CA SER A 86 2.41 -1.23 4.61
C SER A 86 2.80 -1.03 6.07
N GLN A 87 1.98 -0.30 6.81
CA GLN A 87 2.15 -0.07 8.26
C GLN A 87 1.90 -1.35 9.06
N LEU A 88 0.88 -2.14 8.68
CA LEU A 88 0.62 -3.47 9.24
C LEU A 88 1.81 -4.41 9.03
N LEU A 89 2.38 -4.43 7.81
CA LEU A 89 3.59 -5.20 7.52
C LEU A 89 4.76 -4.75 8.40
N ALA A 90 5.02 -3.45 8.46
CA ALA A 90 6.11 -2.91 9.28
C ALA A 90 5.95 -3.31 10.75
N LYS A 91 4.75 -3.17 11.31
CA LYS A 91 4.47 -3.52 12.72
C LYS A 91 4.52 -5.03 12.97
N ALA A 92 4.00 -5.84 12.07
CA ALA A 92 4.06 -7.31 12.16
C ALA A 92 5.50 -7.84 12.22
N LEU A 93 6.42 -7.12 11.57
CA LEU A 93 7.86 -7.44 11.52
C LEU A 93 8.69 -6.72 12.59
N GLY A 94 8.06 -6.03 13.54
CA GLY A 94 8.72 -5.40 14.70
C GLY A 94 9.09 -3.93 14.51
N GLY A 95 8.68 -3.28 13.43
CA GLY A 95 8.73 -1.84 13.26
C GLY A 95 7.70 -1.12 14.14
N LYS A 96 7.85 0.20 14.29
CA LYS A 96 6.89 1.05 15.00
C LYS A 96 6.14 1.90 14.00
N VAL A 97 4.87 2.17 14.30
CA VAL A 97 4.04 3.13 13.54
C VAL A 97 3.65 4.27 14.47
N ARG A 98 3.75 5.49 13.98
CA ARG A 98 3.54 6.73 14.74
C ARG A 98 2.98 7.83 13.85
N PRO A 99 2.37 8.89 14.42
CA PRO A 99 2.02 10.07 13.66
C PRO A 99 3.22 10.65 12.91
N GLY A 100 3.01 10.98 11.64
CA GLY A 100 3.97 11.71 10.83
C GLY A 100 4.05 13.19 11.22
N PRO A 101 5.09 13.92 10.75
CA PRO A 101 5.22 15.34 11.04
C PRO A 101 4.15 16.20 10.35
N LYS A 102 3.55 15.69 9.28
CA LYS A 102 2.47 16.32 8.51
C LYS A 102 1.59 15.26 7.84
N LEU A 103 0.38 15.65 7.46
CA LEU A 103 -0.44 14.90 6.51
C LEU A 103 0.21 15.00 5.12
N GLU A 104 0.45 13.88 4.47
CA GLU A 104 0.80 13.83 3.05
C GLU A 104 -0.46 13.43 2.27
N LEU A 105 -0.92 14.31 1.38
CA LEU A 105 -2.12 14.15 0.58
C LEU A 105 -1.94 14.81 -0.79
N GLY A 106 -2.14 14.04 -1.86
CA GLY A 106 -1.94 14.47 -3.23
C GLY A 106 -0.65 13.93 -3.84
N ILE A 107 -0.14 14.60 -4.86
CA ILE A 107 1.09 14.16 -5.55
C ILE A 107 2.33 14.69 -4.83
N THR A 108 3.20 13.77 -4.44
CA THR A 108 4.45 14.06 -3.73
C THR A 108 5.65 13.43 -4.46
N PRO A 109 6.75 14.16 -4.63
CA PRO A 109 7.97 13.59 -5.17
C PRO A 109 8.61 12.61 -4.17
N VAL A 110 9.06 11.47 -4.67
CA VAL A 110 9.86 10.48 -3.90
C VAL A 110 11.13 10.14 -4.66
N VAL A 111 12.17 9.80 -3.90
CA VAL A 111 13.48 9.46 -4.44
C VAL A 111 13.78 7.98 -4.13
N PRO A 112 14.09 7.16 -5.15
CA PRO A 112 14.57 5.80 -4.92
C PRO A 112 15.88 5.84 -4.12
N THR A 113 16.02 4.93 -3.16
CA THR A 113 17.29 4.71 -2.44
C THR A 113 18.32 4.04 -3.37
N VAL A 114 19.54 3.82 -2.89
CA VAL A 114 20.54 3.02 -3.62
C VAL A 114 20.01 1.61 -3.86
N GLU A 115 19.42 1.02 -2.83
CA GLU A 115 18.80 -0.31 -2.89
C GLU A 115 17.57 -0.34 -3.79
N GLY A 116 16.77 0.72 -3.78
CA GLY A 116 15.61 0.86 -4.66
C GLY A 116 15.98 0.86 -6.14
N ARG A 117 17.07 1.55 -6.52
CA ARG A 117 17.59 1.54 -7.90
C ARG A 117 18.09 0.16 -8.37
N GLN A 118 18.37 -0.74 -7.43
CA GLN A 118 18.81 -2.10 -7.72
C GLN A 118 17.70 -3.14 -7.53
N ASP A 119 16.59 -2.75 -6.92
CA ASP A 119 15.46 -3.65 -6.68
C ASP A 119 14.80 -4.07 -7.99
N GLN A 120 14.39 -5.34 -8.08
CA GLN A 120 13.85 -5.92 -9.30
C GLN A 120 12.59 -5.22 -9.82
N VAL A 121 11.80 -4.61 -8.94
CA VAL A 121 10.58 -3.88 -9.29
C VAL A 121 10.90 -2.41 -9.50
N PHE A 122 11.53 -1.77 -8.52
CA PHE A 122 11.69 -0.32 -8.48
C PHE A 122 12.65 0.22 -9.54
N LYS A 123 13.69 -0.56 -9.94
CA LYS A 123 14.63 -0.18 -11.02
C LYS A 123 13.96 0.04 -12.38
N THR A 124 12.74 -0.44 -12.56
CA THR A 124 11.99 -0.36 -13.83
C THR A 124 11.17 0.92 -13.96
N VAL A 125 11.01 1.67 -12.88
CA VAL A 125 10.22 2.92 -12.88
C VAL A 125 11.11 4.10 -13.22
N PRO A 126 10.81 4.86 -14.30
CA PRO A 126 11.62 6.01 -14.70
C PRO A 126 11.59 7.15 -13.67
N GLU A 127 12.77 7.70 -13.35
CA GLU A 127 12.88 8.93 -12.56
C GLU A 127 12.55 10.18 -13.42
N PRO A 128 12.05 11.29 -12.85
CA PRO A 128 11.71 11.49 -11.45
C PRO A 128 10.39 10.81 -11.06
N TRP A 129 10.28 10.39 -9.80
CA TRP A 129 9.08 9.79 -9.26
C TRP A 129 8.19 10.84 -8.60
N ALA A 130 6.89 10.71 -8.84
CA ALA A 130 5.86 11.40 -8.08
C ALA A 130 4.73 10.38 -7.83
N VAL A 131 4.31 10.27 -6.59
CA VAL A 131 3.37 9.26 -6.13
C VAL A 131 2.14 9.92 -5.52
N PHE A 132 1.02 9.21 -5.50
CA PHE A 132 -0.19 9.68 -4.84
C PHE A 132 -0.19 9.24 -3.38
N GLU A 133 -0.22 10.22 -2.48
CA GLU A 133 -0.19 10.03 -1.04
C GLU A 133 -1.55 10.32 -0.42
N TRP A 134 -1.89 9.58 0.63
CA TRP A 134 -3.00 9.87 1.54
C TRP A 134 -2.74 9.22 2.89
N HIS A 135 -1.84 9.80 3.68
CA HIS A 135 -1.52 9.27 5.00
C HIS A 135 -1.06 10.34 5.99
N GLY A 136 -1.34 10.10 7.26
CA GLY A 136 -0.89 10.94 8.38
C GLY A 136 0.03 10.21 9.35
N GLU A 137 0.14 8.87 9.24
CA GLU A 137 1.05 8.05 10.02
C GLU A 137 2.20 7.52 9.18
N VAL A 138 3.34 7.29 9.82
CA VAL A 138 4.57 6.77 9.21
C VAL A 138 5.09 5.59 10.03
N PHE A 139 5.92 4.76 9.42
CA PHE A 139 6.55 3.62 10.10
C PHE A 139 8.06 3.79 10.22
N ASP A 140 8.64 3.21 11.27
CA ASP A 140 10.06 2.93 11.34
C ASP A 140 10.33 1.62 10.60
N LEU A 141 11.41 1.58 9.83
CA LEU A 141 11.78 0.40 9.03
C LEU A 141 11.98 -0.82 9.95
N PRO A 142 11.29 -1.95 9.71
CA PRO A 142 11.46 -3.12 10.56
C PRO A 142 12.84 -3.76 10.35
N PRO A 143 13.38 -4.48 11.37
CA PRO A 143 14.67 -5.16 11.25
C PRO A 143 14.73 -6.10 10.05
N GLY A 144 15.79 -5.99 9.25
CA GLY A 144 16.00 -6.82 8.05
C GLY A 144 15.24 -6.35 6.80
N ALA A 145 14.45 -5.29 6.88
CA ALA A 145 13.83 -4.68 5.70
C ALA A 145 14.80 -3.75 4.96
N VAL A 146 14.60 -3.64 3.67
CA VAL A 146 15.39 -2.83 2.74
C VAL A 146 14.56 -1.62 2.32
N PRO A 147 15.00 -0.36 2.58
CA PRO A 147 14.28 0.82 2.12
C PRO A 147 14.43 0.95 0.60
N LEU A 148 13.34 1.24 -0.10
CA LEU A 148 13.32 1.32 -1.56
C LEU A 148 13.11 2.74 -2.09
N ALA A 149 12.28 3.54 -1.40
CA ALA A 149 12.02 4.92 -1.75
C ALA A 149 11.76 5.76 -0.50
N ALA A 150 12.11 7.03 -0.55
CA ALA A 150 11.90 7.97 0.54
C ALA A 150 11.63 9.39 0.00
N ASN A 151 11.08 10.23 0.86
CA ASN A 151 11.06 11.67 0.68
C ASN A 151 11.65 12.36 1.93
N ASP A 152 11.47 13.67 2.07
CA ASP A 152 11.93 14.46 3.22
C ASP A 152 11.15 14.17 4.52
N VAL A 153 10.03 13.45 4.43
CA VAL A 153 9.16 13.11 5.57
C VAL A 153 9.49 11.74 6.15
N CYS A 154 9.57 10.70 5.30
CA CYS A 154 9.78 9.33 5.76
C CYS A 154 10.19 8.37 4.63
N ILE A 155 10.43 7.12 5.00
CA ILE A 155 10.50 6.00 4.06
C ILE A 155 9.10 5.77 3.47
N GLN A 156 9.01 5.78 2.15
CA GLN A 156 7.77 5.66 1.39
C GLN A 156 7.54 4.24 0.86
N ALA A 157 8.60 3.47 0.72
CA ALA A 157 8.51 2.07 0.30
C ALA A 157 9.65 1.25 0.88
N PHE A 158 9.37 -0.01 1.19
CA PHE A 158 10.36 -0.98 1.63
C PHE A 158 10.04 -2.38 1.13
N ARG A 159 11.05 -3.25 1.16
CA ARG A 159 10.94 -4.69 0.92
C ARG A 159 11.47 -5.48 2.11
N TYR A 160 10.78 -6.56 2.45
CA TYR A 160 11.25 -7.54 3.43
C TYR A 160 11.36 -8.92 2.77
N GLY A 161 12.51 -9.55 2.90
CA GLY A 161 12.79 -10.75 2.14
C GLY A 161 12.69 -10.53 0.63
N PRO A 162 12.47 -11.57 -0.18
CA PRO A 162 12.39 -11.43 -1.63
C PRO A 162 11.01 -10.99 -2.15
N LYS A 163 9.93 -11.18 -1.38
CA LYS A 163 8.56 -11.15 -1.91
C LYS A 163 7.56 -10.28 -1.13
N ALA A 164 7.98 -9.58 -0.07
CA ALA A 164 7.06 -8.73 0.69
C ALA A 164 7.41 -7.25 0.49
N TYR A 165 6.47 -6.49 -0.06
CA TYR A 165 6.59 -5.06 -0.34
C TYR A 165 5.57 -4.25 0.46
N GLY A 166 6.04 -3.19 1.12
CA GLY A 166 5.20 -2.19 1.77
C GLY A 166 5.35 -0.85 1.04
N LEU A 167 4.25 -0.29 0.59
CA LEU A 167 4.16 1.00 -0.10
C LEU A 167 3.25 1.91 0.71
N LEU A 168 3.77 3.05 1.18
CA LEU A 168 2.97 3.99 1.97
C LEU A 168 2.05 4.83 1.08
N PHE A 169 2.45 5.06 -0.16
CA PHE A 169 1.67 5.71 -1.21
C PHE A 169 0.73 4.72 -1.94
N HIS A 170 -0.15 5.25 -2.78
CA HIS A 170 -1.23 4.53 -3.45
C HIS A 170 -0.98 4.34 -4.96
N PRO A 171 -0.25 3.29 -5.38
CA PRO A 171 -0.01 3.04 -6.81
C PRO A 171 -1.22 2.40 -7.51
N GLU A 172 -2.21 1.93 -6.75
CA GLU A 172 -3.44 1.31 -7.24
C GLU A 172 -4.48 2.30 -7.69
N MET A 173 -4.29 3.58 -7.39
CA MET A 173 -5.33 4.59 -7.49
C MET A 173 -5.74 4.88 -8.93
N GLU A 174 -7.04 5.05 -9.13
CA GLU A 174 -7.68 5.55 -10.34
C GLU A 174 -8.47 6.82 -10.00
N GLN A 175 -8.88 7.60 -11.01
CA GLN A 175 -9.65 8.82 -10.78
C GLN A 175 -10.89 8.57 -9.90
N ALA A 176 -11.67 7.52 -10.21
CA ALA A 176 -12.85 7.17 -9.42
C ALA A 176 -12.53 6.88 -7.95
N GLY A 177 -11.37 6.28 -7.66
CA GLY A 177 -10.89 6.07 -6.29
C GLY A 177 -10.62 7.39 -5.56
N ILE A 178 -10.01 8.37 -6.24
CA ILE A 178 -9.76 9.70 -5.67
C ILE A 178 -11.08 10.42 -5.35
N GLU A 179 -12.06 10.36 -6.26
CA GLU A 179 -13.39 10.93 -6.05
C GLU A 179 -14.07 10.32 -4.81
N VAL A 180 -13.97 8.99 -4.66
CA VAL A 180 -14.51 8.27 -3.50
C VAL A 180 -13.81 8.69 -2.22
N LEU A 181 -12.47 8.73 -2.19
CA LEU A 181 -11.71 9.16 -1.01
C LEU A 181 -12.05 10.60 -0.59
N CYS A 182 -12.17 11.51 -1.55
CA CYS A 182 -12.55 12.90 -1.25
C CYS A 182 -13.93 12.99 -0.58
N ARG A 183 -14.88 12.15 -1.00
CA ARG A 183 -16.23 12.09 -0.45
C ARG A 183 -16.27 11.45 0.94
N GLU A 184 -15.53 10.38 1.14
CA GLU A 184 -15.54 9.61 2.40
C GLU A 184 -14.62 10.21 3.48
N CYS A 185 -13.57 10.97 3.06
CA CYS A 185 -12.59 11.58 3.95
C CYS A 185 -12.51 13.12 3.79
N PRO A 186 -13.63 13.88 3.86
CA PRO A 186 -13.66 15.32 3.61
C PRO A 186 -12.82 16.11 4.64
N GLY A 187 -12.63 15.56 5.84
CA GLY A 187 -11.78 16.14 6.89
C GLY A 187 -10.31 16.25 6.48
N ASP A 188 -9.78 15.24 5.80
CA ASP A 188 -8.40 15.25 5.33
C ASP A 188 -8.21 16.23 4.17
N VAL A 189 -9.17 16.27 3.23
CA VAL A 189 -9.18 17.25 2.14
C VAL A 189 -9.15 18.67 2.68
N ALA A 190 -9.95 18.96 3.71
CA ALA A 190 -9.97 20.26 4.38
C ALA A 190 -8.65 20.57 5.09
N ARG A 191 -8.06 19.59 5.81
CA ARG A 191 -6.76 19.72 6.49
C ARG A 191 -5.63 20.01 5.51
N ALA A 192 -5.65 19.37 4.34
CA ALA A 192 -4.68 19.57 3.27
C ALA A 192 -4.91 20.88 2.49
N LYS A 193 -5.99 21.62 2.78
CA LYS A 193 -6.40 22.87 2.11
C LYS A 193 -6.48 22.71 0.59
N THR A 194 -7.07 21.61 0.14
CA THR A 194 -7.23 21.24 -1.27
C THR A 194 -8.69 20.90 -1.57
N ASN A 195 -8.99 20.41 -2.75
CA ASN A 195 -10.31 19.92 -3.16
C ASN A 195 -10.17 18.79 -4.18
N GLU A 196 -11.26 18.08 -4.42
CA GLU A 196 -11.33 16.95 -5.35
C GLU A 196 -10.78 17.28 -6.74
N ALA A 197 -11.24 18.38 -7.34
CA ALA A 197 -10.83 18.76 -8.70
C ALA A 197 -9.31 19.01 -8.79
N ALA A 198 -8.73 19.66 -7.77
CA ALA A 198 -7.29 19.91 -7.71
C ALA A 198 -6.50 18.60 -7.54
N LEU A 199 -6.96 17.69 -6.69
CA LEU A 199 -6.33 16.38 -6.48
C LEU A 199 -6.35 15.54 -7.75
N ILE A 200 -7.48 15.47 -8.42
CA ILE A 200 -7.62 14.74 -9.70
C ILE A 200 -6.69 15.35 -10.76
N ALA A 201 -6.71 16.69 -10.92
CA ALA A 201 -5.87 17.37 -11.91
C ALA A 201 -4.37 17.12 -11.66
N GLN A 202 -3.95 17.06 -10.40
CA GLN A 202 -2.56 16.73 -10.04
C GLN A 202 -2.25 15.25 -10.29
N ALA A 203 -3.15 14.35 -9.96
CA ALA A 203 -2.91 12.91 -10.01
C ALA A 203 -2.88 12.34 -11.43
N LEU A 204 -3.81 12.76 -12.30
CA LEU A 204 -4.00 12.18 -13.63
C LEU A 204 -2.72 12.02 -14.46
N PRO A 205 -1.78 12.99 -14.51
CA PRO A 205 -0.54 12.84 -15.27
C PRO A 205 0.40 11.75 -14.73
N HIS A 206 0.24 11.35 -13.46
CA HIS A 206 1.14 10.43 -12.75
C HIS A 206 0.57 9.00 -12.65
N LEU A 207 -0.77 8.83 -12.73
CA LEU A 207 -1.42 7.52 -12.61
C LEU A 207 -0.83 6.46 -13.57
N PRO A 208 -0.53 6.73 -14.85
CA PRO A 208 0.03 5.72 -15.74
C PRO A 208 1.36 5.12 -15.23
N ARG A 209 2.22 5.94 -14.59
CA ARG A 209 3.48 5.46 -14.00
C ARG A 209 3.26 4.65 -12.73
N LEU A 210 2.28 5.02 -11.92
CA LEU A 210 1.90 4.27 -10.73
C LEU A 210 1.31 2.92 -11.12
N HIS A 211 0.48 2.87 -12.15
CA HIS A 211 -0.05 1.62 -12.70
C HIS A 211 1.06 0.71 -13.27
N LEU A 212 2.08 1.29 -13.92
CA LEU A 212 3.24 0.54 -14.38
C LEU A 212 4.01 -0.09 -13.21
N LEU A 213 4.20 0.64 -12.11
CA LEU A 213 4.80 0.09 -10.88
C LEU A 213 3.96 -1.08 -10.34
N THR A 214 2.63 -0.93 -10.29
CA THR A 214 1.71 -1.98 -9.86
C THR A 214 1.82 -3.23 -10.75
N GLU A 215 1.87 -3.03 -12.06
CA GLU A 215 2.06 -4.14 -13.02
C GLU A 215 3.39 -4.85 -12.80
N HIS A 216 4.48 -4.11 -12.59
CA HIS A 216 5.81 -4.69 -12.33
C HIS A 216 5.86 -5.46 -11.01
N LEU A 217 5.18 -4.97 -9.95
CA LEU A 217 5.02 -5.69 -8.69
C LEU A 217 4.37 -7.06 -8.93
N ILE A 218 3.21 -7.07 -9.58
CA ILE A 218 2.51 -8.32 -9.87
C ILE A 218 3.37 -9.25 -10.74
N ASN A 219 3.96 -8.74 -11.82
CA ASN A 219 4.79 -9.54 -12.72
C ASN A 219 6.01 -10.15 -12.04
N SER A 220 6.59 -9.46 -11.07
CA SER A 220 7.77 -9.92 -10.33
C SER A 220 7.42 -10.91 -9.21
N LEU A 221 6.21 -10.84 -8.66
CA LEU A 221 5.79 -11.61 -7.49
C LEU A 221 4.90 -12.80 -7.85
N ALA A 222 4.15 -12.71 -8.95
CA ALA A 222 3.24 -13.74 -9.46
C ALA A 222 4.00 -14.73 -10.34
N SER A 223 4.90 -15.50 -9.76
CA SER A 223 5.70 -16.52 -10.47
C SER A 223 5.58 -17.89 -9.83
#